data_894bba4368023fa059728b860460f748
#
_entry.id   894bba4368023fa059728b860460f748
#
_cell.length_a   1.000
_cell.length_b   1.000
_cell.length_c   1.000
_cell.angle_alpha   90.00
_cell.angle_beta   90.00
_cell.angle_gamma   90.00
#
_symmetry.space_group_name_H-M   'P 1'
#
loop_
_entity.id
_entity.type
_entity.pdbx_description
1 polymer ?
#
loop_
_entity_poly.entity_id
_entity_poly.type
_entity_poly.pdbx_seq_one_letter_code
_entity_poly.pdbx_strand_id
1 'polypeptide(L)'
;MKKRLLFSVAALVLIVAASLASVVLARRPQQSQKQFVLLMKATGPELFKKTQEPDGRQMVEKHFKKLQALTQQGICLFSGHTLVTDESGFGIIVGRVGSEAEAQKIIDDDDLVKAGLVRGTIFPFEVVTAAK
;
A
#
# COMPACT_ATOMS: atom_id res chain seq x y z
N MET A 1 -8.82 57.39 16.83
CA MET A 1 -7.55 56.61 16.83
C MET A 1 -7.63 55.31 17.65
N LYS A 2 -8.26 55.27 18.79
CA LYS A 2 -8.34 54.02 19.64
C LYS A 2 -9.06 52.82 18.98
N LYS A 3 -10.09 53.04 18.16
CA LYS A 3 -10.84 51.97 17.47
C LYS A 3 -10.03 51.26 16.38
N ARG A 4 -9.13 51.93 15.66
CA ARG A 4 -8.28 51.34 14.62
C ARG A 4 -7.19 50.40 15.18
N LEU A 5 -6.70 50.71 16.37
CA LEU A 5 -5.67 49.90 17.05
C LEU A 5 -6.22 48.58 17.54
N LEU A 6 -7.49 48.55 18.02
CA LEU A 6 -8.16 47.33 18.48
C LEU A 6 -8.42 46.32 17.36
N PHE A 7 -8.77 46.81 16.15
CA PHE A 7 -8.94 45.91 14.99
C PHE A 7 -7.64 45.30 14.53
N SER A 8 -6.53 46.02 14.59
CA SER A 8 -5.20 45.49 14.21
C SER A 8 -4.70 44.40 15.16
N VAL A 9 -4.96 44.53 16.45
CA VAL A 9 -4.54 43.54 17.44
C VAL A 9 -5.40 42.25 17.33
N ALA A 10 -6.71 42.40 17.11
CA ALA A 10 -7.60 41.24 16.90
C ALA A 10 -7.24 40.44 15.62
N ALA A 11 -6.91 41.13 14.55
CA ALA A 11 -6.49 40.49 13.31
C ALA A 11 -5.15 39.72 13.47
N LEU A 12 -4.19 40.30 14.22
CA LEU A 12 -2.91 39.66 14.49
C LEU A 12 -3.06 38.36 15.32
N VAL A 13 -3.93 38.40 16.35
CA VAL A 13 -4.22 37.24 17.20
C VAL A 13 -4.86 36.11 16.41
N LEU A 14 -5.77 36.41 15.48
CA LEU A 14 -6.42 35.41 14.61
C LEU A 14 -5.43 34.75 13.66
N ILE A 15 -4.48 35.52 13.10
CA ILE A 15 -3.45 34.96 12.18
C ILE A 15 -2.50 34.01 12.94
N VAL A 16 -2.10 34.35 14.17
CA VAL A 16 -1.24 33.53 15.00
C VAL A 16 -1.96 32.23 15.42
N ALA A 17 -3.23 32.31 15.77
CA ALA A 17 -4.05 31.14 16.13
C ALA A 17 -4.23 30.18 14.93
N ALA A 18 -4.45 30.69 13.73
CA ALA A 18 -4.55 29.88 12.50
C ALA A 18 -3.22 29.21 12.15
N SER A 19 -2.09 29.88 12.36
CA SER A 19 -0.76 29.32 12.13
C SER A 19 -0.42 28.20 13.11
N LEU A 20 -0.79 28.31 14.37
CA LEU A 20 -0.60 27.28 15.40
C LEU A 20 -1.47 26.05 15.13
N ALA A 21 -2.72 26.21 14.68
CA ALA A 21 -3.59 25.12 14.30
C ALA A 21 -3.03 24.31 13.11
N SER A 22 -2.44 25.00 12.12
CA SER A 22 -1.82 24.32 10.97
C SER A 22 -0.58 23.52 11.35
N VAL A 23 0.21 23.97 12.30
CA VAL A 23 1.40 23.24 12.80
C VAL A 23 0.99 22.01 13.63
N VAL A 24 -0.09 22.08 14.37
CA VAL A 24 -0.60 20.93 15.16
C VAL A 24 -1.22 19.84 14.26
N LEU A 25 -1.90 20.22 13.17
CA LEU A 25 -2.41 19.24 12.20
C LEU A 25 -1.30 18.52 11.43
N ALA A 26 -0.15 19.18 11.19
CA ALA A 26 1.00 18.59 10.49
C ALA A 26 1.77 17.56 11.33
N ARG A 27 1.57 17.51 12.65
CA ARG A 27 2.18 16.55 13.57
C ARG A 27 1.23 15.38 13.90
N ARG A 28 0.62 14.75 12.90
CA ARG A 28 0.13 13.38 13.11
C ARG A 28 1.35 12.54 13.46
N PRO A 29 1.34 11.76 14.56
CA PRO A 29 2.44 10.84 14.83
C PRO A 29 2.58 9.97 13.58
N GLN A 30 3.74 10.00 12.97
CA GLN A 30 4.08 9.13 11.86
C GLN A 30 4.07 7.73 12.44
N GLN A 31 2.93 7.07 12.32
CA GLN A 31 2.76 5.70 12.77
C GLN A 31 3.90 4.91 12.15
N SER A 32 4.75 4.30 12.97
CA SER A 32 5.94 3.59 12.50
C SER A 32 5.48 2.51 11.53
N GLN A 33 5.66 2.79 10.23
CA GLN A 33 5.25 1.88 9.18
C GLN A 33 6.15 0.65 9.25
N LYS A 34 5.54 -0.50 9.44
CA LYS A 34 6.23 -1.79 9.42
C LYS A 34 6.36 -2.27 7.98
N GLN A 35 7.46 -2.94 7.69
CA GLN A 35 7.66 -3.57 6.39
C GLN A 35 7.29 -5.04 6.46
N PHE A 36 6.69 -5.52 5.38
CA PHE A 36 6.29 -6.90 5.21
C PHE A 36 6.65 -7.37 3.81
N VAL A 37 7.01 -8.64 3.69
CA VAL A 37 6.99 -9.34 2.40
C VAL A 37 5.77 -10.23 2.36
N LEU A 38 4.99 -10.11 1.28
CA LEU A 38 3.87 -10.95 0.95
C LEU A 38 4.32 -11.92 -0.15
N LEU A 39 4.35 -13.20 0.19
CA LEU A 39 4.70 -14.27 -0.74
C LEU A 39 3.41 -14.82 -1.34
N MET A 40 3.26 -14.69 -2.66
CA MET A 40 2.08 -15.10 -3.42
C MET A 40 2.39 -16.37 -4.21
N LYS A 41 1.72 -17.49 -3.92
CA LYS A 41 1.93 -18.77 -4.61
C LYS A 41 0.64 -19.28 -5.22
N ALA A 42 0.74 -19.91 -6.39
CA ALA A 42 -0.36 -20.66 -6.97
C ALA A 42 -0.82 -21.78 -6.00
N THR A 43 -2.12 -21.99 -5.91
CA THR A 43 -2.69 -23.08 -5.12
C THR A 43 -2.65 -24.43 -5.85
N GLY A 44 -2.42 -24.39 -7.17
CA GLY A 44 -2.33 -25.54 -8.05
C GLY A 44 -2.20 -25.11 -9.51
N PRO A 45 -2.25 -26.06 -10.47
CA PRO A 45 -2.09 -25.79 -11.90
C PRO A 45 -3.23 -24.95 -12.50
N GLU A 46 -4.34 -24.79 -11.78
CA GLU A 46 -5.53 -24.08 -12.26
C GLU A 46 -5.25 -22.59 -12.55
N LEU A 47 -4.33 -21.95 -11.82
CA LEU A 47 -3.90 -20.57 -12.12
C LEU A 47 -3.45 -20.46 -13.58
N PHE A 48 -2.56 -21.35 -14.01
CA PHE A 48 -1.96 -21.30 -15.35
C PHE A 48 -2.96 -21.58 -16.46
N LYS A 49 -3.91 -22.50 -16.21
CA LYS A 49 -5.03 -22.77 -17.15
C LYS A 49 -5.94 -21.55 -17.22
N LYS A 50 -6.31 -20.99 -16.07
CA LYS A 50 -7.22 -19.85 -15.97
C LYS A 50 -6.66 -18.61 -16.65
N THR A 51 -5.36 -18.36 -16.56
CA THR A 51 -4.71 -17.23 -17.23
C THR A 51 -4.75 -17.28 -18.76
N GLN A 52 -5.05 -18.46 -19.36
CA GLN A 52 -5.27 -18.58 -20.80
C GLN A 52 -6.69 -18.16 -21.20
N GLU A 53 -7.64 -18.12 -20.28
CA GLU A 53 -9.03 -17.72 -20.49
C GLU A 53 -9.20 -16.19 -20.40
N PRO A 54 -10.18 -15.60 -21.08
CA PRO A 54 -10.38 -14.15 -21.08
C PRO A 54 -10.62 -13.55 -19.68
N ASP A 55 -11.42 -14.20 -18.86
CA ASP A 55 -11.74 -13.76 -17.50
C ASP A 55 -10.53 -13.89 -16.55
N GLY A 56 -9.75 -14.96 -16.69
CA GLY A 56 -8.51 -15.12 -15.93
C GLY A 56 -7.46 -14.06 -16.28
N ARG A 57 -7.31 -13.74 -17.58
CA ARG A 57 -6.46 -12.63 -18.00
C ARG A 57 -6.93 -11.31 -17.40
N GLN A 58 -8.25 -11.08 -17.34
CA GLN A 58 -8.80 -9.89 -16.70
C GLN A 58 -8.50 -9.84 -15.20
N MET A 59 -8.55 -10.97 -14.47
CA MET A 59 -8.16 -11.04 -13.06
C MET A 59 -6.68 -10.67 -12.87
N VAL A 60 -5.79 -11.20 -13.70
CA VAL A 60 -4.35 -10.88 -13.67
C VAL A 60 -4.12 -9.39 -13.96
N GLU A 61 -4.82 -8.82 -14.94
CA GLU A 61 -4.73 -7.39 -15.25
C GLU A 61 -5.17 -6.53 -14.05
N LYS A 62 -6.27 -6.88 -13.39
CA LYS A 62 -6.73 -6.19 -12.17
C LYS A 62 -5.73 -6.29 -11.05
N HIS A 63 -5.13 -7.49 -10.85
CA HIS A 63 -4.06 -7.70 -9.87
C HIS A 63 -2.89 -6.72 -10.11
N PHE A 64 -2.38 -6.63 -11.33
CA PHE A 64 -1.28 -5.71 -11.65
C PHE A 64 -1.67 -4.24 -11.52
N LYS A 65 -2.86 -3.84 -11.94
CA LYS A 65 -3.37 -2.47 -11.71
C LYS A 65 -3.43 -2.11 -10.24
N LYS A 66 -3.85 -3.06 -9.39
CA LYS A 66 -3.85 -2.88 -7.94
C LYS A 66 -2.44 -2.69 -7.39
N LEU A 67 -1.46 -3.51 -7.82
CA LEU A 67 -0.07 -3.34 -7.41
C LEU A 67 0.50 -1.97 -7.82
N GLN A 68 0.19 -1.50 -9.03
CA GLN A 68 0.57 -0.16 -9.48
C GLN A 68 -0.03 0.93 -8.60
N ALA A 69 -1.32 0.82 -8.25
CA ALA A 69 -1.98 1.77 -7.35
C ALA A 69 -1.34 1.77 -5.95
N LEU A 70 -1.02 0.61 -5.39
CA LEU A 70 -0.33 0.49 -4.10
C LEU A 70 1.08 1.10 -4.16
N THR A 71 1.77 0.97 -5.30
CA THR A 71 3.10 1.59 -5.52
C THR A 71 2.99 3.12 -5.57
N GLN A 72 2.00 3.66 -6.28
CA GLN A 72 1.74 5.10 -6.32
C GLN A 72 1.40 5.68 -4.95
N GLN A 73 0.76 4.92 -4.09
CA GLN A 73 0.44 5.28 -2.70
C GLN A 73 1.64 5.13 -1.74
N GLY A 74 2.78 4.60 -2.20
CA GLY A 74 3.95 4.32 -1.36
C GLY A 74 3.77 3.12 -0.41
N ILE A 75 2.70 2.35 -0.58
CA ILE A 75 2.41 1.13 0.18
C ILE A 75 3.26 -0.03 -0.33
N CYS A 76 3.26 -0.29 -1.64
CA CYS A 76 4.15 -1.25 -2.28
C CYS A 76 5.48 -0.56 -2.62
N LEU A 77 6.57 -1.05 -2.06
CA LEU A 77 7.92 -0.57 -2.34
C LEU A 77 8.45 -1.16 -3.65
N PHE A 78 8.24 -2.45 -3.83
CA PHE A 78 8.42 -3.14 -5.10
C PHE A 78 7.62 -4.45 -5.11
N SER A 79 7.35 -4.96 -6.28
CA SER A 79 6.76 -6.27 -6.50
C SER A 79 7.39 -6.94 -7.72
N GLY A 80 7.31 -8.26 -7.75
CA GLY A 80 7.80 -9.04 -8.87
C GLY A 80 7.32 -10.48 -8.79
N HIS A 81 7.52 -11.23 -9.86
CA HIS A 81 7.18 -12.65 -9.90
C HIS A 81 8.21 -13.42 -10.74
N THR A 82 8.30 -14.72 -10.47
CA THR A 82 9.11 -15.62 -11.28
C THR A 82 8.52 -15.75 -12.70
N LEU A 83 9.38 -15.98 -13.69
CA LEU A 83 8.96 -16.16 -15.10
C LEU A 83 8.70 -17.64 -15.46
N VAL A 84 8.46 -18.48 -14.45
CA VAL A 84 8.11 -19.89 -14.65
C VAL A 84 6.60 -20.05 -14.75
N THR A 85 6.17 -21.10 -15.47
CA THR A 85 4.75 -21.37 -15.74
C THR A 85 4.24 -22.64 -15.06
N ASP A 86 4.93 -23.08 -14.01
CA ASP A 86 4.59 -24.24 -13.19
C ASP A 86 4.37 -23.86 -11.73
N GLU A 87 4.04 -24.81 -10.88
CA GLU A 87 3.73 -24.63 -9.45
C GLU A 87 4.93 -24.14 -8.61
N SER A 88 6.16 -24.15 -9.15
CA SER A 88 7.32 -23.57 -8.49
C SER A 88 7.30 -22.04 -8.50
N GLY A 89 6.47 -21.44 -9.36
CA GLY A 89 6.32 -20.01 -9.51
C GLY A 89 5.76 -19.32 -8.26
N PHE A 90 6.24 -18.13 -8.02
CA PHE A 90 5.73 -17.27 -6.96
C PHE A 90 5.86 -15.79 -7.31
N GLY A 91 5.04 -14.97 -6.69
CA GLY A 91 5.18 -13.53 -6.66
C GLY A 91 5.58 -13.03 -5.30
N ILE A 92 6.21 -11.88 -5.25
CA ILE A 92 6.50 -11.16 -4.01
C ILE A 92 6.00 -9.73 -4.10
N ILE A 93 5.53 -9.22 -2.95
CA ILE A 93 5.20 -7.81 -2.76
C ILE A 93 5.92 -7.39 -1.49
N VAL A 94 6.83 -6.43 -1.58
CA VAL A 94 7.43 -5.81 -0.39
C VAL A 94 6.66 -4.53 -0.12
N GLY A 95 6.01 -4.47 1.01
CA GLY A 95 5.10 -3.40 1.38
C GLY A 95 5.46 -2.72 2.69
N ARG A 96 4.89 -1.53 2.87
CA ARG A 96 5.01 -0.71 4.06
C ARG A 96 3.62 -0.31 4.53
N VAL A 97 3.19 -0.86 5.67
CA VAL A 97 1.87 -0.64 6.27
C VAL A 97 1.98 -0.48 7.79
N GLY A 98 0.91 -0.01 8.42
CA GLY A 98 0.88 0.22 9.87
C GLY A 98 0.82 -1.06 10.69
N SER A 99 0.28 -2.15 10.15
CA SER A 99 0.06 -3.41 10.86
C SER A 99 0.03 -4.62 9.93
N GLU A 100 0.21 -5.81 10.52
CA GLU A 100 0.03 -7.08 9.82
C GLU A 100 -1.42 -7.26 9.31
N ALA A 101 -2.41 -6.77 10.05
CA ALA A 101 -3.81 -6.80 9.62
C ALA A 101 -4.04 -5.99 8.33
N GLU A 102 -3.37 -4.85 8.17
CA GLU A 102 -3.40 -4.09 6.92
C GLU A 102 -2.70 -4.84 5.78
N ALA A 103 -1.57 -5.52 6.06
CA ALA A 103 -0.91 -6.37 5.09
C ALA A 103 -1.80 -7.55 4.67
N GLN A 104 -2.49 -8.19 5.63
CA GLN A 104 -3.45 -9.27 5.36
C GLN A 104 -4.59 -8.79 4.47
N LYS A 105 -5.11 -7.60 4.72
CA LYS A 105 -6.17 -7.01 3.88
C LYS A 105 -5.75 -6.84 2.43
N ILE A 106 -4.48 -6.52 2.16
CA ILE A 106 -3.96 -6.42 0.78
C ILE A 106 -4.08 -7.76 0.06
N ILE A 107 -3.77 -8.87 0.76
CA ILE A 107 -3.91 -10.23 0.25
C ILE A 107 -5.38 -10.58 0.04
N ASP A 108 -6.22 -10.41 1.06
CA ASP A 108 -7.62 -10.82 1.06
C ASP A 108 -8.45 -10.07 -0.01
N ASP A 109 -8.05 -8.84 -0.32
CA ASP A 109 -8.71 -8.02 -1.34
C ASP A 109 -8.27 -8.38 -2.77
N ASP A 110 -7.28 -9.24 -2.96
CA ASP A 110 -6.78 -9.62 -4.28
C ASP A 110 -7.73 -10.58 -5.01
N ASP A 111 -8.02 -10.30 -6.29
CA ASP A 111 -9.00 -11.07 -7.07
C ASP A 111 -8.53 -12.53 -7.32
N LEU A 112 -7.22 -12.77 -7.46
CA LEU A 112 -6.68 -14.11 -7.62
C LEU A 112 -6.77 -14.92 -6.32
N VAL A 113 -6.63 -14.26 -5.17
CA VAL A 113 -6.81 -14.87 -3.85
C VAL A 113 -8.27 -15.17 -3.59
N LYS A 114 -9.17 -14.22 -3.87
CA LYS A 114 -10.63 -14.43 -3.76
C LYS A 114 -11.14 -15.57 -4.63
N ALA A 115 -10.54 -15.76 -5.80
CA ALA A 115 -10.86 -16.89 -6.69
C ALA A 115 -10.23 -18.22 -6.25
N GLY A 116 -9.42 -18.23 -5.18
CA GLY A 116 -8.75 -19.44 -4.69
C GLY A 116 -7.59 -19.91 -5.58
N LEU A 117 -7.15 -19.11 -6.55
CA LEU A 117 -6.09 -19.44 -7.50
C LEU A 117 -4.70 -19.18 -6.93
N VAL A 118 -4.60 -18.25 -5.98
CA VAL A 118 -3.34 -17.85 -5.33
C VAL A 118 -3.55 -17.81 -3.82
N ARG A 119 -2.52 -18.19 -3.08
CA ARG A 119 -2.45 -18.04 -1.64
C ARG A 119 -1.31 -17.09 -1.27
N GLY A 120 -1.60 -16.11 -0.42
CA GLY A 120 -0.62 -15.19 0.15
C GLY A 120 -0.15 -15.65 1.53
N THR A 121 1.12 -15.42 1.83
CA THR A 121 1.70 -15.57 3.17
C THR A 121 2.46 -14.31 3.50
N ILE A 122 2.31 -13.80 4.73
CA ILE A 122 2.91 -12.56 5.20
C ILE A 122 4.08 -12.89 6.10
N PHE A 123 5.18 -12.15 5.92
CA PHE A 123 6.32 -12.18 6.83
C PHE A 123 6.71 -10.75 7.21
N PRO A 124 6.97 -10.47 8.50
CA PRO A 124 7.69 -9.25 8.89
C PRO A 124 9.00 -9.18 8.12
N PHE A 125 9.35 -8.00 7.62
CA PHE A 125 10.48 -7.84 6.71
C PHE A 125 11.19 -6.51 6.95
N GLU A 126 12.47 -6.47 6.68
CA GLU A 126 13.28 -5.26 6.68
C GLU A 126 14.10 -5.19 5.39
N VAL A 127 14.00 -4.08 4.69
CA VAL A 127 14.87 -3.79 3.54
C VAL A 127 16.21 -3.29 4.10
N VAL A 128 17.24 -4.11 3.98
CA VAL A 128 18.59 -3.77 4.46
C VAL A 128 19.33 -2.88 3.46
N THR A 129 19.17 -3.15 2.16
CA THR A 129 19.77 -2.35 1.08
C THR A 129 18.81 -2.25 -0.09
N ALA A 130 18.79 -1.10 -0.75
CA ALA A 130 18.09 -0.89 -2.01
C ALA A 130 18.92 0.02 -2.92
N ALA A 131 18.87 -0.21 -4.23
CA ALA A 131 19.42 0.72 -5.21
C ALA A 131 18.62 2.04 -5.19
N LYS A 132 19.30 3.16 -5.44
CA LYS A 132 18.68 4.47 -5.63
C LYS A 132 18.13 4.60 -7.03
#